data_9053e5fa213600d8b35b55a6a487253f
#
_entry.id   9053e5fa213600d8b35b55a6a487253f
#
_cell.length_a   1.000
_cell.length_b   1.000
_cell.length_c   1.000
_cell.angle_alpha   90.00
_cell.angle_beta   90.00
_cell.angle_gamma   90.00
#
_symmetry.space_group_name_H-M   'P 1'
#
loop_
_entity.id
_entity.type
_entity.pdbx_description
1 polymer ?
#
loop_
_entity_poly.entity_id
_entity_poly.type
_entity_poly.pdbx_seq_one_letter_code
_entity_poly.pdbx_strand_id
1 'polypeptide(L)'
;MKTFQDFNIDVGNKSTGKIKTQCPKCSHTRKNKKDKCLSVDVDKGLFNCHNCGYGGTTKFEKKQDYIVPNPIKLDLSDAVIEWFKTRGITEPTLKHWKVGQSVEWFPQVNAKRKAVNFNYYRENELVNVKFRDAEKNFKMVSGAELIFYGLDNIKTMDKIYIVEGEMDALSLHESGIYSVCSVPNGASKGNQRLEYLDNCWTYFKHKKE
;
A
#
# COMPACT_ATOMS: atom_id res chain seq x y z
N MET A 1 17.51 -4.70 14.15
CA MET A 1 16.93 -3.37 14.40
C MET A 1 18.00 -2.33 14.16
N LYS A 2 17.74 -1.30 13.35
CA LYS A 2 18.68 -0.15 13.32
C LYS A 2 18.43 0.72 14.52
N THR A 3 19.49 1.33 15.05
CA THR A 3 19.45 2.28 16.14
C THR A 3 19.67 3.69 15.61
N PHE A 4 19.47 4.72 16.40
CA PHE A 4 19.84 6.09 16.00
C PHE A 4 21.33 6.23 15.70
N GLN A 5 22.18 5.41 16.33
CA GLN A 5 23.63 5.37 16.08
C GLN A 5 23.94 4.90 14.65
N ASP A 6 23.18 3.96 14.09
CA ASP A 6 23.34 3.51 12.70
C ASP A 6 23.09 4.63 11.66
N PHE A 7 22.40 5.69 12.09
CA PHE A 7 22.17 6.91 11.31
C PHE A 7 23.12 8.07 11.70
N ASN A 8 24.09 7.80 12.58
CA ASN A 8 24.97 8.82 13.17
C ASN A 8 24.21 9.94 13.91
N ILE A 9 23.07 9.59 14.55
CA ILE A 9 22.25 10.52 15.32
C ILE A 9 22.53 10.31 16.79
N ASP A 10 23.03 11.35 17.45
CA ASP A 10 23.26 11.33 18.88
C ASP A 10 21.97 11.71 19.63
N VAL A 11 21.48 10.77 20.41
CA VAL A 11 20.30 10.94 21.30
C VAL A 11 20.70 11.07 22.77
N GLY A 12 22.00 11.05 23.06
CA GLY A 12 22.53 11.02 24.43
C GLY A 12 21.97 9.84 25.21
N ASN A 13 21.69 10.04 26.50
CA ASN A 13 21.14 9.03 27.39
C ASN A 13 19.60 8.98 27.38
N LYS A 14 18.96 9.58 26.38
CA LYS A 14 17.49 9.60 26.26
C LYS A 14 16.96 8.28 25.69
N SER A 15 16.16 7.58 26.49
CA SER A 15 15.47 6.35 26.08
C SER A 15 14.02 6.58 25.64
N THR A 16 13.44 7.77 25.92
CA THR A 16 12.06 8.12 25.61
C THR A 16 11.91 9.62 25.29
N GLY A 17 10.77 9.99 24.70
CA GLY A 17 10.37 11.38 24.46
C GLY A 17 10.92 11.97 23.16
N LYS A 18 10.70 13.27 23.02
CA LYS A 18 11.16 14.05 21.85
C LYS A 18 12.36 14.90 22.22
N ILE A 19 13.36 14.90 21.36
CA ILE A 19 14.57 15.70 21.53
C ILE A 19 14.91 16.45 20.24
N LYS A 20 15.78 17.47 20.38
CA LYS A 20 16.47 18.11 19.25
C LYS A 20 17.97 17.86 19.38
N THR A 21 18.59 17.47 18.27
CA THR A 21 20.03 17.21 18.20
C THR A 21 20.63 17.76 16.90
N GLN A 22 21.93 17.67 16.74
CA GLN A 22 22.63 18.08 15.52
C GLN A 22 22.30 17.09 14.38
N CYS A 23 22.12 17.63 13.17
CA CYS A 23 21.91 16.80 11.99
C CYS A 23 23.24 16.29 11.43
N PRO A 24 23.44 14.97 11.30
CA PRO A 24 24.69 14.42 10.76
C PRO A 24 24.94 14.81 9.30
N LYS A 25 23.85 15.16 8.55
CA LYS A 25 23.94 15.53 7.13
C LYS A 25 24.25 17.00 6.87
N CYS A 26 23.81 17.92 7.72
CA CYS A 26 23.96 19.35 7.42
C CYS A 26 24.57 20.22 8.53
N SER A 27 24.69 19.76 9.76
CA SER A 27 25.23 20.62 10.85
C SER A 27 26.68 21.03 10.60
N HIS A 28 27.50 20.19 9.96
CA HIS A 28 28.91 20.48 9.68
C HIS A 28 29.11 21.56 8.60
N THR A 29 28.12 21.79 7.74
CA THR A 29 28.18 22.78 6.64
C THR A 29 27.60 24.16 7.04
N ARG A 30 26.97 24.27 8.21
CA ARG A 30 26.29 25.49 8.67
C ARG A 30 27.23 26.46 9.37
N LYS A 31 26.88 27.78 9.36
CA LYS A 31 27.58 28.82 10.13
C LYS A 31 27.60 28.46 11.62
N ASN A 32 26.44 28.07 12.18
CA ASN A 32 26.35 27.54 13.55
C ASN A 32 26.33 26.03 13.52
N LYS A 33 27.49 25.41 13.65
CA LYS A 33 27.64 23.94 13.65
C LYS A 33 27.01 23.26 14.86
N LYS A 34 26.69 24.01 15.94
CA LYS A 34 26.08 23.50 17.16
C LYS A 34 24.55 23.55 17.15
N ASP A 35 23.95 24.07 16.08
CA ASP A 35 22.50 24.19 15.96
C ASP A 35 21.81 22.81 15.91
N LYS A 36 20.81 22.64 16.76
CA LYS A 36 20.04 21.39 16.92
C LYS A 36 18.84 21.40 15.97
N CYS A 37 19.09 21.23 14.68
CA CYS A 37 18.06 21.28 13.63
C CYS A 37 17.37 19.93 13.35
N LEU A 38 17.82 18.84 13.97
CA LEU A 38 17.21 17.52 13.83
C LEU A 38 16.26 17.24 15.00
N SER A 39 14.99 17.09 14.73
CA SER A 39 14.00 16.59 15.69
C SER A 39 14.00 15.07 15.68
N VAL A 40 14.02 14.45 16.87
CA VAL A 40 14.00 13.00 17.06
C VAL A 40 12.89 12.66 18.05
N ASP A 41 12.01 11.75 17.67
CA ASP A 41 11.01 11.13 18.54
C ASP A 41 11.52 9.72 18.88
N VAL A 42 12.06 9.58 20.09
CA VAL A 42 12.72 8.35 20.54
C VAL A 42 11.70 7.20 20.68
N ASP A 43 10.50 7.51 21.17
CA ASP A 43 9.44 6.51 21.35
C ASP A 43 8.98 5.91 20.02
N LYS A 44 8.85 6.76 19.02
CA LYS A 44 8.42 6.35 17.66
C LYS A 44 9.58 5.91 16.79
N GLY A 45 10.83 6.17 17.21
CA GLY A 45 12.00 5.90 16.39
C GLY A 45 12.11 6.78 15.15
N LEU A 46 11.45 7.95 15.12
CA LEU A 46 11.39 8.86 13.98
C LEU A 46 12.38 10.00 14.12
N PHE A 47 12.92 10.46 13.02
CA PHE A 47 13.72 11.69 12.99
C PHE A 47 13.49 12.49 11.72
N ASN A 48 13.56 13.83 11.84
CA ASN A 48 13.46 14.74 10.71
C ASN A 48 14.24 16.02 10.95
N CYS A 49 15.04 16.43 9.97
CA CYS A 49 15.80 17.67 9.99
C CYS A 49 15.03 18.79 9.29
N HIS A 50 14.70 19.85 10.03
CA HIS A 50 13.99 21.01 9.51
C HIS A 50 14.80 21.85 8.52
N ASN A 51 16.14 21.66 8.46
CA ASN A 51 17.00 22.42 7.58
C ASN A 51 17.26 21.75 6.23
N CYS A 52 17.52 20.43 6.20
CA CYS A 52 17.90 19.72 4.99
C CYS A 52 16.94 18.61 4.59
N GLY A 53 15.84 18.41 5.32
CA GLY A 53 14.86 17.37 5.04
C GLY A 53 15.33 15.94 5.36
N TYR A 54 16.55 15.75 5.92
CA TYR A 54 17.02 14.43 6.29
C TYR A 54 16.12 13.81 7.34
N GLY A 55 15.38 12.78 6.98
CA GLY A 55 14.42 12.10 7.84
C GLY A 55 14.45 10.59 7.66
N GLY A 56 13.86 9.89 8.61
CA GLY A 56 13.79 8.43 8.59
C GLY A 56 13.29 7.85 9.90
N THR A 57 13.38 6.52 9.99
CA THR A 57 12.98 5.77 11.18
C THR A 57 14.01 4.70 11.56
N THR A 58 14.17 4.48 12.86
CA THR A 58 14.94 3.36 13.42
C THR A 58 14.08 2.12 13.61
N LYS A 59 12.77 2.29 13.71
CA LYS A 59 11.83 1.17 13.79
C LYS A 59 11.67 0.60 12.38
N PHE A 60 12.49 -0.39 12.04
CA PHE A 60 12.10 -1.30 10.97
C PHE A 60 10.82 -2.00 11.43
N GLU A 61 9.89 -2.05 10.52
CA GLU A 61 8.61 -2.70 10.67
C GLU A 61 8.77 -4.00 11.49
N LYS A 62 8.00 -4.15 12.57
CA LYS A 62 7.66 -5.49 13.01
C LYS A 62 7.17 -6.17 11.75
N LYS A 63 7.82 -7.25 11.33
CA LYS A 63 7.24 -8.17 10.37
C LYS A 63 5.91 -8.55 11.00
N GLN A 64 4.85 -7.90 10.54
CA GLN A 64 3.52 -8.22 10.99
C GLN A 64 3.25 -9.58 10.37
N ASP A 65 2.95 -10.59 11.17
CA ASP A 65 2.58 -11.91 10.67
C ASP A 65 1.21 -11.77 10.02
N TYR A 66 1.23 -11.44 8.72
CA TYR A 66 0.01 -11.32 7.93
C TYR A 66 -0.55 -12.71 7.59
N ILE A 67 -1.87 -12.82 7.57
CA ILE A 67 -2.53 -14.00 7.07
C ILE A 67 -2.37 -14.05 5.54
N VAL A 68 -1.82 -15.15 5.04
CA VAL A 68 -1.73 -15.40 3.61
C VAL A 68 -3.08 -15.96 3.12
N PRO A 69 -3.73 -15.34 2.13
CA PRO A 69 -4.98 -15.85 1.59
C PRO A 69 -4.81 -17.23 0.96
N ASN A 70 -5.83 -18.04 1.03
CA ASN A 70 -5.86 -19.30 0.28
C ASN A 70 -5.83 -19.00 -1.23
N PRO A 71 -5.20 -19.88 -2.04
CA PRO A 71 -5.24 -19.76 -3.49
C PRO A 71 -6.68 -19.72 -4.01
N ILE A 72 -6.96 -18.81 -4.94
CA ILE A 72 -8.29 -18.61 -5.51
C ILE A 72 -8.29 -19.11 -6.95
N LYS A 73 -9.39 -19.75 -7.36
CA LYS A 73 -9.62 -20.09 -8.75
C LYS A 73 -9.80 -18.82 -9.57
N LEU A 74 -9.10 -18.74 -10.69
CA LEU A 74 -9.16 -17.59 -11.61
C LEU A 74 -10.20 -17.81 -12.74
N ASP A 75 -10.88 -18.96 -12.74
CA ASP A 75 -11.91 -19.24 -13.72
C ASP A 75 -13.13 -18.34 -13.48
N LEU A 76 -13.52 -17.61 -14.49
CA LEU A 76 -14.71 -16.74 -14.46
C LEU A 76 -15.85 -17.41 -15.21
N SER A 77 -17.07 -17.32 -14.68
CA SER A 77 -18.27 -17.72 -15.41
C SER A 77 -18.60 -16.70 -16.50
N ASP A 78 -19.29 -17.16 -17.56
CA ASP A 78 -19.74 -16.30 -18.66
C ASP A 78 -20.54 -15.10 -18.16
N ALA A 79 -21.35 -15.28 -17.12
CA ALA A 79 -22.14 -14.20 -16.53
C ALA A 79 -21.25 -13.09 -15.92
N VAL A 80 -20.12 -13.46 -15.31
CA VAL A 80 -19.17 -12.49 -14.74
C VAL A 80 -18.41 -11.79 -15.89
N ILE A 81 -17.97 -12.53 -16.90
CA ILE A 81 -17.29 -11.98 -18.08
C ILE A 81 -18.21 -10.97 -18.76
N GLU A 82 -19.47 -11.34 -18.99
CA GLU A 82 -20.46 -10.47 -19.64
C GLU A 82 -20.75 -9.21 -18.80
N TRP A 83 -20.82 -9.36 -17.47
CA TRP A 83 -20.98 -8.22 -16.56
C TRP A 83 -19.81 -7.22 -16.67
N PHE A 84 -18.58 -7.68 -16.86
CA PHE A 84 -17.43 -6.81 -17.09
C PHE A 84 -17.48 -6.17 -18.48
N LYS A 85 -17.90 -6.91 -19.52
CA LYS A 85 -18.07 -6.38 -20.88
C LYS A 85 -19.07 -5.22 -20.95
N THR A 86 -20.16 -5.27 -20.15
CA THR A 86 -21.11 -4.12 -20.04
C THR A 86 -20.44 -2.84 -19.52
N ARG A 87 -19.23 -2.93 -18.99
CA ARG A 87 -18.38 -1.83 -18.49
C ARG A 87 -17.19 -1.53 -19.40
N GLY A 88 -17.15 -2.14 -20.56
CA GLY A 88 -16.05 -1.99 -21.51
C GLY A 88 -14.76 -2.70 -21.08
N ILE A 89 -14.81 -3.63 -20.10
CA ILE A 89 -13.64 -4.38 -19.64
C ILE A 89 -13.68 -5.77 -20.24
N THR A 90 -12.63 -6.12 -21.00
CA THR A 90 -12.55 -7.37 -21.74
C THR A 90 -11.89 -8.51 -20.95
N GLU A 91 -12.10 -9.74 -21.39
CA GLU A 91 -11.53 -10.92 -20.76
C GLU A 91 -9.99 -10.91 -20.69
N PRO A 92 -9.23 -10.46 -21.70
CA PRO A 92 -7.77 -10.30 -21.57
C PRO A 92 -7.34 -9.44 -20.39
N THR A 93 -8.02 -8.32 -20.15
CA THR A 93 -7.77 -7.47 -18.97
C THR A 93 -8.05 -8.23 -17.66
N LEU A 94 -9.16 -8.95 -17.57
CA LEU A 94 -9.48 -9.75 -16.39
C LEU A 94 -8.43 -10.82 -16.11
N LYS A 95 -7.93 -11.49 -17.14
CA LYS A 95 -6.85 -12.48 -17.04
C LYS A 95 -5.53 -11.84 -16.60
N HIS A 96 -5.17 -10.71 -17.19
CA HIS A 96 -3.97 -9.97 -16.80
C HIS A 96 -3.97 -9.59 -15.31
N TRP A 97 -5.12 -9.08 -14.85
CA TRP A 97 -5.29 -8.67 -13.46
C TRP A 97 -5.62 -9.84 -12.51
N LYS A 98 -5.66 -11.06 -13.04
CA LYS A 98 -5.95 -12.28 -12.27
C LYS A 98 -7.24 -12.15 -11.47
N VAL A 99 -8.28 -11.55 -12.07
CA VAL A 99 -9.61 -11.45 -11.46
C VAL A 99 -10.20 -12.84 -11.34
N GLY A 100 -10.80 -13.15 -10.20
CA GLY A 100 -11.43 -14.45 -9.95
C GLY A 100 -12.87 -14.33 -9.50
N GLN A 101 -13.47 -15.48 -9.17
CA GLN A 101 -14.78 -15.54 -8.54
C GLN A 101 -14.83 -16.62 -7.48
N SER A 102 -15.70 -16.43 -6.48
CA SER A 102 -15.94 -17.39 -5.42
C SER A 102 -17.35 -17.25 -4.84
N VAL A 103 -17.68 -18.11 -3.87
CA VAL A 103 -18.86 -17.95 -3.02
C VAL A 103 -18.37 -17.63 -1.63
N GLU A 104 -18.71 -16.45 -1.13
CA GLU A 104 -18.18 -15.89 0.10
C GLU A 104 -19.28 -15.56 1.12
N TRP A 105 -18.96 -15.70 2.38
CA TRP A 105 -19.80 -15.23 3.46
C TRP A 105 -19.64 -13.71 3.62
N PHE A 106 -20.74 -12.98 3.53
CA PHE A 106 -20.78 -11.54 3.75
C PHE A 106 -21.49 -11.21 5.06
N PRO A 107 -20.75 -10.78 6.10
CA PRO A 107 -21.34 -10.44 7.41
C PRO A 107 -22.40 -9.35 7.33
N GLN A 108 -22.23 -8.40 6.40
CA GLN A 108 -23.15 -7.26 6.23
C GLN A 108 -24.57 -7.69 5.89
N VAL A 109 -24.73 -8.79 5.20
CA VAL A 109 -26.02 -9.34 4.76
C VAL A 109 -26.33 -10.72 5.37
N ASN A 110 -25.45 -11.19 6.27
CA ASN A 110 -25.58 -12.47 6.96
C ASN A 110 -25.87 -13.65 6.01
N ALA A 111 -25.16 -13.70 4.86
CA ALA A 111 -25.42 -14.70 3.83
C ALA A 111 -24.16 -15.04 2.99
N LYS A 112 -24.14 -16.25 2.42
CA LYS A 112 -23.20 -16.59 1.35
C LYS A 112 -23.68 -15.98 0.04
N ARG A 113 -22.75 -15.31 -0.68
CA ARG A 113 -23.00 -14.65 -1.96
C ARG A 113 -21.92 -15.00 -2.97
N LYS A 114 -22.29 -15.03 -4.25
CA LYS A 114 -21.31 -15.06 -5.33
C LYS A 114 -20.57 -13.72 -5.34
N ALA A 115 -19.26 -13.77 -5.45
CA ALA A 115 -18.40 -12.60 -5.43
C ALA A 115 -17.39 -12.60 -6.57
N VAL A 116 -17.11 -11.43 -7.11
CA VAL A 116 -15.92 -11.16 -7.89
C VAL A 116 -14.76 -10.94 -6.92
N ASN A 117 -13.60 -11.50 -7.23
CA ASN A 117 -12.41 -11.45 -6.41
C ASN A 117 -11.37 -10.58 -7.09
N PHE A 118 -11.02 -9.47 -6.47
CA PHE A 118 -9.87 -8.67 -6.84
C PHE A 118 -8.68 -9.16 -6.04
N ASN A 119 -7.72 -9.78 -6.73
CA ASN A 119 -6.57 -10.45 -6.12
C ASN A 119 -5.38 -9.51 -6.08
N TYR A 120 -4.86 -9.22 -4.89
CA TYR A 120 -3.75 -8.30 -4.65
C TYR A 120 -2.44 -9.07 -4.64
N TYR A 121 -1.55 -8.74 -5.55
CA TYR A 121 -0.26 -9.40 -5.70
C TYR A 121 0.90 -8.46 -5.38
N ARG A 122 1.93 -9.03 -4.77
CA ARG A 122 3.26 -8.46 -4.63
C ARG A 122 4.26 -9.48 -5.14
N GLU A 123 5.06 -9.12 -6.15
CA GLU A 123 6.07 -10.00 -6.74
C GLU A 123 5.50 -11.36 -7.20
N ASN A 124 4.29 -11.33 -7.77
CA ASN A 124 3.49 -12.48 -8.17
C ASN A 124 2.99 -13.38 -7.04
N GLU A 125 3.20 -13.03 -5.77
CA GLU A 125 2.60 -13.73 -4.63
C GLU A 125 1.27 -13.08 -4.24
N LEU A 126 0.26 -13.92 -3.97
CA LEU A 126 -1.06 -13.45 -3.51
C LEU A 126 -0.95 -12.99 -2.06
N VAL A 127 -1.21 -11.72 -1.82
CA VAL A 127 -1.06 -11.07 -0.49
C VAL A 127 -2.40 -10.79 0.17
N ASN A 128 -3.41 -10.44 -0.64
CA ASN A 128 -4.76 -10.16 -0.14
C ASN A 128 -5.80 -10.40 -1.24
N VAL A 129 -7.06 -10.48 -0.84
CA VAL A 129 -8.19 -10.58 -1.75
C VAL A 129 -9.30 -9.67 -1.27
N LYS A 130 -9.85 -8.89 -2.19
CA LYS A 130 -11.07 -8.11 -1.96
C LYS A 130 -12.22 -8.75 -2.73
N PHE A 131 -13.26 -9.05 -2.01
CA PHE A 131 -14.47 -9.67 -2.54
C PHE A 131 -15.56 -8.63 -2.71
N ARG A 132 -16.26 -8.70 -3.83
CA ARG A 132 -17.40 -7.83 -4.14
C ARG A 132 -18.57 -8.67 -4.64
N ASP A 133 -19.73 -8.57 -3.99
CA ASP A 133 -20.96 -9.17 -4.49
C ASP A 133 -21.68 -8.27 -5.50
N ALA A 134 -22.81 -8.78 -6.04
CA ALA A 134 -23.62 -8.04 -7.02
C ALA A 134 -24.25 -6.77 -6.43
N GLU A 135 -24.51 -6.74 -5.14
CA GLU A 135 -25.15 -5.62 -4.41
C GLU A 135 -24.15 -4.57 -3.91
N LYS A 136 -22.87 -4.68 -4.32
CA LYS A 136 -21.75 -3.81 -3.89
C LYS A 136 -21.40 -3.93 -2.40
N ASN A 137 -21.62 -5.10 -1.78
CA ASN A 137 -21.01 -5.41 -0.52
C ASN A 137 -19.56 -5.82 -0.72
N PHE A 138 -18.67 -5.28 0.12
CA PHE A 138 -17.24 -5.54 0.04
C PHE A 138 -16.72 -6.16 1.33
N LYS A 139 -15.77 -7.06 1.20
CA LYS A 139 -14.94 -7.54 2.30
C LYS A 139 -13.53 -7.83 1.80
N MET A 140 -12.57 -7.85 2.70
CA MET A 140 -11.19 -8.32 2.45
C MET A 140 -10.86 -9.47 3.39
N VAL A 141 -9.79 -10.21 3.08
CA VAL A 141 -9.30 -11.25 3.99
C VAL A 141 -8.81 -10.57 5.27
N SER A 142 -9.42 -10.96 6.39
CA SER A 142 -9.09 -10.39 7.70
C SER A 142 -7.66 -10.76 8.10
N GLY A 143 -6.86 -9.79 8.56
CA GLY A 143 -5.47 -10.01 8.96
C GLY A 143 -4.48 -10.16 7.80
N ALA A 144 -4.92 -10.15 6.54
CA ALA A 144 -4.03 -10.11 5.39
C ALA A 144 -3.43 -8.70 5.21
N GLU A 145 -2.27 -8.63 4.57
CA GLU A 145 -1.57 -7.37 4.35
C GLU A 145 -2.36 -6.43 3.43
N LEU A 146 -2.48 -5.17 3.80
CA LEU A 146 -3.05 -4.16 2.91
C LEU A 146 -1.96 -3.58 2.01
N ILE A 147 -2.17 -3.71 0.69
CA ILE A 147 -1.32 -3.15 -0.36
C ILE A 147 -2.19 -2.48 -1.43
N PHE A 148 -1.58 -1.75 -2.36
CA PHE A 148 -2.29 -1.28 -3.56
C PHE A 148 -2.68 -2.45 -4.47
N TYR A 149 -3.86 -2.40 -5.07
CA TYR A 149 -4.26 -3.29 -6.15
C TYR A 149 -3.47 -2.94 -7.41
N GLY A 150 -2.90 -3.94 -8.08
CA GLY A 150 -2.04 -3.71 -9.23
C GLY A 150 -0.63 -3.21 -8.88
N LEU A 151 -0.13 -3.49 -7.68
CA LEU A 151 1.18 -3.05 -7.22
C LEU A 151 2.32 -3.51 -8.15
N ASP A 152 2.22 -4.72 -8.70
CA ASP A 152 3.23 -5.26 -9.62
C ASP A 152 3.26 -4.52 -10.96
N ASN A 153 2.14 -3.94 -11.41
CA ASN A 153 2.08 -3.18 -12.67
C ASN A 153 2.87 -1.87 -12.62
N ILE A 154 3.09 -1.33 -11.42
CA ILE A 154 3.80 -0.05 -11.25
C ILE A 154 5.27 -0.22 -10.88
N LYS A 155 5.76 -1.44 -10.65
CA LYS A 155 7.09 -1.71 -10.08
C LYS A 155 8.20 -1.01 -10.83
N THR A 156 8.22 -1.08 -12.15
CA THR A 156 9.29 -0.57 -13.02
C THR A 156 8.95 0.77 -13.70
N MET A 157 7.78 1.34 -13.44
CA MET A 157 7.30 2.53 -14.11
C MET A 157 7.74 3.81 -13.39
N ASP A 158 8.20 4.82 -14.12
CA ASP A 158 8.55 6.14 -13.57
C ASP A 158 7.32 7.01 -13.32
N LYS A 159 6.34 6.95 -14.23
CA LYS A 159 5.03 7.61 -14.14
C LYS A 159 3.95 6.61 -13.83
N ILE A 160 3.14 6.91 -12.83
CA ILE A 160 2.07 6.02 -12.37
C ILE A 160 0.75 6.77 -12.19
N TYR A 161 -0.35 6.03 -12.28
CA TYR A 161 -1.69 6.51 -11.98
C TYR A 161 -2.22 5.79 -10.75
N ILE A 162 -2.75 6.55 -9.80
CA ILE A 162 -3.38 6.03 -8.59
C ILE A 162 -4.85 6.38 -8.66
N VAL A 163 -5.73 5.37 -8.55
CA VAL A 163 -7.18 5.52 -8.60
C VAL A 163 -7.85 5.01 -7.32
N GLU A 164 -9.14 5.31 -7.14
CA GLU A 164 -9.85 4.99 -5.90
C GLU A 164 -10.34 3.54 -5.83
N GLY A 165 -10.57 2.89 -6.95
CA GLY A 165 -11.17 1.56 -6.99
C GLY A 165 -10.54 0.61 -7.99
N GLU A 166 -10.75 -0.69 -7.75
CA GLU A 166 -10.25 -1.76 -8.61
C GLU A 166 -10.84 -1.67 -10.02
N MET A 167 -12.13 -1.29 -10.12
CA MET A 167 -12.80 -1.12 -11.41
C MET A 167 -12.19 0.01 -12.23
N ASP A 168 -11.79 1.10 -11.57
CA ASP A 168 -11.16 2.24 -12.24
C ASP A 168 -9.78 1.84 -12.79
N ALA A 169 -9.03 1.03 -12.01
CA ALA A 169 -7.75 0.51 -12.46
C ALA A 169 -7.90 -0.41 -13.68
N LEU A 170 -8.90 -1.29 -13.70
CA LEU A 170 -9.21 -2.14 -14.85
C LEU A 170 -9.61 -1.31 -16.08
N SER A 171 -10.40 -0.25 -15.86
CA SER A 171 -10.85 0.64 -16.97
C SER A 171 -9.69 1.42 -17.58
N LEU A 172 -8.75 1.92 -16.78
CA LEU A 172 -7.54 2.57 -17.27
C LEU A 172 -6.66 1.60 -18.05
N HIS A 173 -6.48 0.38 -17.52
CA HIS A 173 -5.73 -0.67 -18.22
C HIS A 173 -6.35 -0.97 -19.60
N GLU A 174 -7.66 -1.13 -19.68
CA GLU A 174 -8.41 -1.36 -20.93
C GLU A 174 -8.22 -0.21 -21.93
N SER A 175 -8.03 1.01 -21.41
CA SER A 175 -7.74 2.22 -22.23
C SER A 175 -6.26 2.34 -22.64
N GLY A 176 -5.41 1.33 -22.34
CA GLY A 176 -3.99 1.33 -22.69
C GLY A 176 -3.07 1.99 -21.66
N ILE A 177 -3.59 2.34 -20.48
CA ILE A 177 -2.79 2.87 -19.35
C ILE A 177 -2.44 1.73 -18.40
N TYR A 178 -1.26 1.15 -18.55
CA TYR A 178 -0.83 -0.04 -17.82
C TYR A 178 -0.18 0.25 -16.47
N SER A 179 0.38 1.46 -16.30
CA SER A 179 1.07 1.89 -15.07
C SER A 179 0.09 2.41 -14.02
N VAL A 180 -0.91 1.61 -13.68
CA VAL A 180 -1.99 1.99 -12.77
C VAL A 180 -2.09 1.04 -11.57
N CYS A 181 -2.42 1.63 -10.42
CA CYS A 181 -2.81 0.90 -9.21
C CYS A 181 -3.98 1.59 -8.52
N SER A 182 -4.69 0.88 -7.66
CA SER A 182 -5.76 1.50 -6.86
C SER A 182 -5.55 1.34 -5.36
N VAL A 183 -6.13 2.28 -4.58
CA VAL A 183 -6.13 2.16 -3.12
C VAL A 183 -7.08 1.04 -2.67
N PRO A 184 -6.74 0.29 -1.60
CA PRO A 184 -7.53 -0.88 -1.21
C PRO A 184 -8.88 -0.53 -0.57
N ASN A 185 -8.99 0.63 0.08
CA ASN A 185 -10.15 1.00 0.91
C ASN A 185 -10.98 2.16 0.35
N GLY A 186 -10.71 2.60 -0.89
CA GLY A 186 -11.31 3.80 -1.47
C GLY A 186 -10.87 5.09 -0.75
N ALA A 187 -11.37 6.23 -1.19
CA ALA A 187 -11.13 7.54 -0.59
C ALA A 187 -12.36 7.95 0.25
N SER A 188 -12.43 7.56 1.52
CA SER A 188 -13.49 7.97 2.44
C SER A 188 -13.04 9.10 3.38
N LYS A 189 -13.99 9.95 3.81
CA LYS A 189 -13.71 10.96 4.85
C LYS A 189 -13.60 10.28 6.21
N GLY A 190 -12.53 10.54 6.97
CA GLY A 190 -12.34 10.04 8.33
C GLY A 190 -10.98 9.38 8.59
N ASN A 191 -10.87 8.66 9.71
CA ASN A 191 -9.67 7.92 10.08
C ASN A 191 -9.47 6.70 9.16
N GLN A 192 -8.76 6.90 8.05
CA GLN A 192 -8.41 5.83 7.14
C GLN A 192 -7.19 5.06 7.67
N ARG A 193 -7.21 3.74 7.50
CA ARG A 193 -6.00 2.94 7.67
C ARG A 193 -5.13 3.15 6.44
N LEU A 194 -4.09 3.94 6.57
CA LEU A 194 -3.13 4.26 5.50
C LEU A 194 -1.90 3.33 5.53
N GLU A 195 -1.96 2.23 6.26
CA GLU A 195 -0.85 1.27 6.39
C GLU A 195 -0.37 0.72 5.04
N TYR A 196 -1.26 0.66 4.04
CA TYR A 196 -0.87 0.25 2.69
C TYR A 196 0.15 1.20 2.04
N LEU A 197 0.20 2.47 2.43
CA LEU A 197 1.23 3.41 1.98
C LEU A 197 2.60 3.01 2.52
N ASP A 198 2.68 2.71 3.80
CA ASP A 198 3.91 2.27 4.45
C ASP A 198 4.35 0.90 3.89
N ASN A 199 3.41 -0.04 3.75
CA ASN A 199 3.64 -1.37 3.21
C ASN A 199 4.17 -1.36 1.77
N CYS A 200 3.81 -0.34 0.99
CA CYS A 200 4.18 -0.22 -0.42
C CYS A 200 5.22 0.89 -0.69
N TRP A 201 5.73 1.58 0.33
CA TRP A 201 6.60 2.73 0.16
C TRP A 201 7.79 2.51 -0.80
N THR A 202 8.37 1.32 -0.80
CA THR A 202 9.50 0.97 -1.67
C THR A 202 9.18 1.04 -3.16
N TYR A 203 7.90 0.87 -3.53
CA TYR A 203 7.43 0.96 -4.91
C TYR A 203 7.24 2.41 -5.38
N PHE A 204 7.10 3.36 -4.46
CA PHE A 204 6.80 4.76 -4.77
C PHE A 204 7.98 5.71 -4.63
N LYS A 205 8.94 5.43 -3.75
CA LYS A 205 10.04 6.34 -3.37
C LYS A 205 10.92 6.86 -4.51
N HIS A 206 10.88 6.23 -5.68
CA HIS A 206 11.69 6.61 -6.85
C HIS A 206 10.84 7.10 -8.03
N LYS A 207 9.52 7.20 -7.85
CA LYS A 207 8.64 7.71 -8.92
C LYS A 207 8.85 9.20 -9.11
N LYS A 208 8.70 9.66 -10.36
CA LYS A 208 8.84 11.08 -10.73
C LYS A 208 7.47 11.76 -10.83
N GLU A 209 6.44 11.03 -11.18
CA GLU A 209 5.03 11.44 -11.28
C GLU A 209 4.12 10.29 -10.85
#